data_12c9dfbfc20e0f4f3943b129d0d2bfeb
#
_entry.id   12c9dfbfc20e0f4f3943b129d0d2bfeb
#
_cell.length_a   1.000
_cell.length_b   1.000
_cell.length_c   1.000
_cell.angle_alpha   90.00
_cell.angle_beta   90.00
_cell.angle_gamma   90.00
#
_symmetry.space_group_name_H-M   'P 1'
#
loop_
_entity.id
_entity.type
_entity.pdbx_description
1 polymer ?
#
loop_
_entity_poly.entity_id
_entity_poly.type
_entity_poly.pdbx_seq_one_letter_code
_entity_poly.pdbx_strand_id
1 'polypeptide(L)'
;MKELTEIKYWIFDLDNTLYSGQTKVFSEVDKKMSSFISEKFGVELIEAKKIQKEYFYEYGTTLSGLMKRKNVNPNEFLEFVHDIDISWLPKDKILREELIKIKEKKYIFSNGSHAHIKNVTNQLGIDGLFDGAFDITDANFVPKPHLEPYKKLIEKFKFDPKKSILIEDIAHNLEQAKNLGMKTCWLKNDEAFAKKDADKPYIDYKINNLPSFLQK
;
A
#
# COMPACT_ATOMS: atom_id res chain seq x y z
N MET A 1 -24.71 0.56 -6.20
CA MET A 1 -24.83 1.64 -5.19
C MET A 1 -25.40 1.17 -3.83
N LYS A 2 -26.44 0.30 -3.76
CA LYS A 2 -26.89 -0.28 -2.48
C LYS A 2 -25.78 -1.00 -1.68
N GLU A 3 -24.81 -1.59 -2.35
CA GLU A 3 -23.79 -2.41 -1.71
C GLU A 3 -22.73 -1.63 -0.91
N LEU A 4 -22.48 -0.36 -1.23
CA LEU A 4 -21.53 0.47 -0.48
C LEU A 4 -22.16 1.08 0.79
N THR A 5 -23.49 1.13 0.90
CA THR A 5 -24.18 1.63 2.10
C THR A 5 -24.03 0.71 3.31
N GLU A 6 -23.66 -0.55 3.10
CA GLU A 6 -23.41 -1.54 4.14
C GLU A 6 -21.97 -1.54 4.66
N ILE A 7 -21.06 -0.83 3.98
CA ILE A 7 -19.66 -0.72 4.38
C ILE A 7 -19.56 0.12 5.65
N LYS A 8 -18.91 -0.44 6.66
CA LYS A 8 -18.61 0.19 7.96
C LYS A 8 -17.13 0.44 8.18
N TYR A 9 -16.28 -0.21 7.37
CA TYR A 9 -14.83 -0.15 7.49
C TYR A 9 -14.21 0.00 6.12
N TRP A 10 -13.57 1.13 5.91
CA TRP A 10 -12.87 1.48 4.69
C TRP A 10 -11.38 1.29 4.90
N ILE A 11 -10.78 0.37 4.17
CA ILE A 11 -9.35 0.07 4.24
C ILE A 11 -8.71 0.55 2.95
N PHE A 12 -7.70 1.37 3.08
CA PHE A 12 -6.98 1.94 1.95
C PHE A 12 -5.53 1.47 1.99
N ASP A 13 -5.03 0.99 0.87
CA ASP A 13 -3.60 0.99 0.65
C ASP A 13 -3.08 2.43 0.55
N LEU A 14 -1.77 2.63 0.65
CA LEU A 14 -1.15 3.96 0.64
C LEU A 14 -0.58 4.30 -0.74
N ASP A 15 0.46 3.56 -1.15
CA ASP A 15 1.30 3.91 -2.30
C ASP A 15 0.57 3.67 -3.62
N ASN A 16 0.49 4.71 -4.46
CA ASN A 16 -0.30 4.73 -5.70
C ASN A 16 -1.81 4.52 -5.52
N THR A 17 -2.29 4.53 -4.27
CA THR A 17 -3.72 4.44 -3.91
C THR A 17 -4.24 5.74 -3.34
N LEU A 18 -3.68 6.27 -2.24
CA LEU A 18 -4.06 7.58 -1.68
C LEU A 18 -3.45 8.76 -2.43
N TYR A 19 -2.51 8.52 -3.29
CA TYR A 19 -1.99 9.45 -4.29
C TYR A 19 -1.86 8.74 -5.64
N SER A 20 -1.87 9.49 -6.72
CA SER A 20 -1.77 8.90 -8.07
C SER A 20 -0.40 8.25 -8.30
N GLY A 21 -0.38 7.05 -8.88
CA GLY A 21 0.85 6.41 -9.36
C GLY A 21 1.63 7.21 -10.41
N GLN A 22 0.99 8.25 -11.00
CA GLN A 22 1.69 9.18 -11.89
C GLN A 22 2.56 10.20 -11.13
N THR A 23 2.41 10.29 -9.80
CA THR A 23 3.33 11.08 -8.97
C THR A 23 4.66 10.34 -8.87
N LYS A 24 5.72 11.07 -8.54
CA LYS A 24 7.05 10.49 -8.44
C LYS A 24 7.36 9.91 -7.04
N VAL A 25 6.40 9.90 -6.10
CA VAL A 25 6.65 9.48 -4.71
C VAL A 25 7.23 8.07 -4.67
N PHE A 26 6.51 7.08 -5.23
CA PHE A 26 7.00 5.70 -5.22
C PHE A 26 8.30 5.53 -6.03
N SER A 27 8.53 6.34 -7.07
CA SER A 27 9.78 6.30 -7.81
C SER A 27 10.99 6.75 -6.99
N GLU A 28 10.81 7.66 -6.03
CA GLU A 28 11.89 8.04 -5.11
C GLU A 28 12.20 6.90 -4.13
N VAL A 29 11.17 6.23 -3.57
CA VAL A 29 11.35 5.02 -2.76
C VAL A 29 12.08 3.92 -3.57
N ASP A 30 11.67 3.69 -4.82
CA ASP A 30 12.27 2.69 -5.72
C ASP A 30 13.76 2.97 -6.03
N LYS A 31 14.13 4.25 -6.19
CA LYS A 31 15.53 4.67 -6.32
C LYS A 31 16.32 4.41 -5.03
N LYS A 32 15.77 4.79 -3.88
CA LYS A 32 16.38 4.55 -2.57
C LYS A 32 16.60 3.06 -2.29
N MET A 33 15.70 2.17 -2.73
CA MET A 33 15.90 0.73 -2.64
C MET A 33 17.16 0.27 -3.41
N SER A 34 17.34 0.76 -4.63
CA SER A 34 18.53 0.44 -5.42
C SER A 34 19.80 1.02 -4.79
N SER A 35 19.74 2.26 -4.28
CA SER A 35 20.86 2.90 -3.58
C SER A 35 21.27 2.12 -2.33
N PHE A 36 20.29 1.71 -1.51
CA PHE A 36 20.54 0.87 -0.34
C PHE A 36 21.29 -0.42 -0.69
N ILE A 37 20.83 -1.12 -1.74
CA ILE A 37 21.47 -2.36 -2.19
C ILE A 37 22.88 -2.10 -2.69
N SER A 38 23.08 -1.04 -3.48
CA SER A 38 24.38 -0.62 -3.99
C SER A 38 25.37 -0.33 -2.86
N GLU A 39 24.96 0.51 -1.90
CA GLU A 39 25.81 0.90 -0.75
C GLU A 39 26.09 -0.29 0.19
N LYS A 40 25.05 -1.08 0.49
CA LYS A 40 25.17 -2.19 1.46
C LYS A 40 26.01 -3.35 0.97
N PHE A 41 26.00 -3.61 -0.35
CA PHE A 41 26.70 -4.78 -0.94
C PHE A 41 27.85 -4.42 -1.86
N GLY A 42 28.15 -3.14 -2.06
CA GLY A 42 29.26 -2.69 -2.89
C GLY A 42 29.10 -3.04 -4.36
N VAL A 43 27.86 -3.01 -4.88
CA VAL A 43 27.56 -3.31 -6.29
C VAL A 43 27.15 -2.04 -7.02
N GLU A 44 27.35 -1.99 -8.34
CA GLU A 44 26.92 -0.88 -9.17
C GLU A 44 25.38 -0.74 -9.17
N LEU A 45 24.87 0.48 -9.35
CA LEU A 45 23.42 0.77 -9.31
C LEU A 45 22.61 -0.08 -10.30
N ILE A 46 23.17 -0.39 -11.46
CA ILE A 46 22.52 -1.25 -12.47
C ILE A 46 22.33 -2.65 -11.92
N GLU A 47 23.33 -3.22 -11.25
CA GLU A 47 23.23 -4.53 -10.62
C GLU A 47 22.32 -4.51 -9.40
N ALA A 48 22.41 -3.47 -8.58
CA ALA A 48 21.52 -3.24 -7.45
C ALA A 48 20.03 -3.24 -7.89
N LYS A 49 19.72 -2.59 -9.03
CA LYS A 49 18.38 -2.57 -9.61
C LYS A 49 17.90 -3.95 -10.05
N LYS A 50 18.78 -4.78 -10.61
CA LYS A 50 18.44 -6.16 -10.97
C LYS A 50 18.12 -6.98 -9.73
N ILE A 51 18.97 -6.92 -8.70
CA ILE A 51 18.76 -7.60 -7.41
C ILE A 51 17.43 -7.16 -6.79
N GLN A 52 17.14 -5.84 -6.78
CA GLN A 52 15.89 -5.29 -6.29
C GLN A 52 14.68 -5.93 -6.97
N LYS A 53 14.68 -5.97 -8.33
CA LYS A 53 13.56 -6.52 -9.11
C LYS A 53 13.46 -8.04 -8.97
N GLU A 54 14.57 -8.77 -8.98
CA GLU A 54 14.59 -10.20 -8.72
C GLU A 54 13.95 -10.54 -7.38
N TYR A 55 14.33 -9.85 -6.30
CA TYR A 55 13.77 -10.09 -4.98
C TYR A 55 12.29 -9.70 -4.89
N PHE A 56 11.89 -8.63 -5.55
CA PHE A 56 10.48 -8.26 -5.64
C PHE A 56 9.64 -9.37 -6.29
N TYR A 57 10.09 -9.91 -7.43
CA TYR A 57 9.34 -10.96 -8.14
C TYR A 57 9.37 -12.31 -7.43
N GLU A 58 10.49 -12.68 -6.79
CA GLU A 58 10.66 -13.98 -6.13
C GLU A 58 10.01 -14.01 -4.74
N TYR A 59 10.05 -12.91 -3.99
CA TYR A 59 9.63 -12.86 -2.57
C TYR A 59 8.44 -11.92 -2.29
N GLY A 60 7.86 -11.32 -3.31
CA GLY A 60 6.73 -10.39 -3.19
C GLY A 60 7.13 -8.95 -2.84
N THR A 61 8.24 -8.75 -2.14
CA THR A 61 8.85 -7.43 -1.90
C THR A 61 10.37 -7.52 -1.90
N THR A 62 11.04 -6.42 -2.26
CA THR A 62 12.50 -6.30 -2.17
C THR A 62 12.98 -6.57 -0.75
N LEU A 63 12.29 -6.04 0.27
CA LEU A 63 12.62 -6.23 1.67
C LEU A 63 12.60 -7.72 2.06
N SER A 64 11.56 -8.46 1.68
CA SER A 64 11.45 -9.89 1.98
C SER A 64 12.62 -10.69 1.41
N GLY A 65 13.04 -10.37 0.17
CA GLY A 65 14.21 -10.98 -0.44
C GLY A 65 15.51 -10.63 0.28
N LEU A 66 15.70 -9.36 0.65
CA LEU A 66 16.88 -8.90 1.39
C LEU A 66 16.99 -9.55 2.77
N MET A 67 15.88 -9.66 3.50
CA MET A 67 15.84 -10.35 4.79
C MET A 67 16.23 -11.82 4.63
N LYS A 68 15.61 -12.52 3.68
CA LYS A 68 15.75 -13.96 3.50
C LYS A 68 17.12 -14.36 2.93
N ARG A 69 17.63 -13.59 1.97
CA ARG A 69 18.85 -13.92 1.20
C ARG A 69 20.12 -13.29 1.75
N LYS A 70 19.99 -12.16 2.43
CA LYS A 70 21.11 -11.32 2.86
C LYS A 70 21.10 -10.98 4.35
N ASN A 71 20.10 -11.47 5.10
CA ASN A 71 19.93 -11.19 6.53
C ASN A 71 19.96 -9.68 6.88
N VAL A 72 19.37 -8.85 6.00
CA VAL A 72 19.29 -7.41 6.20
C VAL A 72 18.32 -7.11 7.34
N ASN A 73 18.70 -6.16 8.21
CA ASN A 73 17.80 -5.65 9.23
C ASN A 73 16.65 -4.87 8.55
N PRO A 74 15.39 -5.26 8.71
CA PRO A 74 14.27 -4.62 8.04
C PRO A 74 14.09 -3.16 8.44
N ASN A 75 14.36 -2.78 9.68
CA ASN A 75 14.22 -1.41 10.14
C ASN A 75 15.26 -0.49 9.46
N GLU A 76 16.51 -0.94 9.37
CA GLU A 76 17.57 -0.22 8.65
C GLU A 76 17.17 0.05 7.19
N PHE A 77 16.62 -0.96 6.51
CA PHE A 77 16.16 -0.81 5.14
C PHE A 77 14.98 0.19 5.05
N LEU A 78 13.98 0.06 5.91
CA LEU A 78 12.79 0.91 5.88
C LEU A 78 13.11 2.37 6.20
N GLU A 79 13.99 2.63 7.17
CA GLU A 79 14.46 3.97 7.49
C GLU A 79 15.15 4.61 6.30
N PHE A 80 16.06 3.88 5.64
CA PHE A 80 16.78 4.38 4.48
C PHE A 80 15.88 4.68 3.28
N VAL A 81 14.99 3.75 2.93
CA VAL A 81 14.19 3.89 1.70
C VAL A 81 13.04 4.89 1.83
N HIS A 82 12.58 5.16 3.04
CA HIS A 82 11.52 6.12 3.29
C HIS A 82 12.04 7.52 3.70
N ASP A 83 13.36 7.69 3.80
CA ASP A 83 14.00 9.00 3.93
C ASP A 83 14.02 9.71 2.56
N ILE A 84 12.87 10.18 2.14
CA ILE A 84 12.64 10.86 0.87
C ILE A 84 12.03 12.24 1.09
N ASP A 85 12.46 13.21 0.29
CA ASP A 85 11.81 14.51 0.21
C ASP A 85 10.61 14.43 -0.74
N ILE A 86 9.44 14.66 -0.20
CA ILE A 86 8.16 14.73 -0.96
C ILE A 86 7.47 16.09 -0.80
N SER A 87 8.19 17.12 -0.37
CA SER A 87 7.67 18.48 -0.16
C SER A 87 7.02 19.09 -1.42
N TRP A 88 7.40 18.61 -2.59
CA TRP A 88 6.85 18.96 -3.89
C TRP A 88 5.46 18.34 -4.17
N LEU A 89 5.05 17.31 -3.43
CA LEU A 89 3.73 16.69 -3.60
C LEU A 89 2.65 17.66 -3.10
N PRO A 90 1.69 18.07 -3.93
CA PRO A 90 0.66 19.00 -3.51
C PRO A 90 -0.35 18.34 -2.56
N LYS A 91 -0.95 19.15 -1.70
CA LYS A 91 -2.10 18.70 -0.88
C LYS A 91 -3.26 18.31 -1.79
N ASP A 92 -3.88 17.17 -1.51
CA ASP A 92 -5.07 16.72 -2.25
C ASP A 92 -6.35 17.15 -1.53
N LYS A 93 -6.83 18.35 -1.87
CA LYS A 93 -8.06 18.91 -1.28
C LYS A 93 -9.30 18.08 -1.63
N ILE A 94 -9.36 17.52 -2.85
CA ILE A 94 -10.51 16.76 -3.32
C ILE A 94 -10.59 15.43 -2.55
N LEU A 95 -9.49 14.69 -2.46
CA LEU A 95 -9.43 13.46 -1.67
C LEU A 95 -9.76 13.74 -0.21
N ARG A 96 -9.22 14.82 0.35
CA ARG A 96 -9.50 15.22 1.74
C ARG A 96 -10.99 15.43 1.97
N GLU A 97 -11.68 16.18 1.11
CA GLU A 97 -13.11 16.46 1.21
C GLU A 97 -13.92 15.17 1.14
N GLU A 98 -13.59 14.25 0.24
CA GLU A 98 -14.29 12.97 0.13
C GLU A 98 -14.04 12.06 1.34
N LEU A 99 -12.83 11.99 1.86
CA LEU A 99 -12.53 11.24 3.07
C LEU A 99 -13.27 11.77 4.31
N ILE A 100 -13.49 13.10 4.41
CA ILE A 100 -14.26 13.72 5.51
C ILE A 100 -15.75 13.33 5.45
N LYS A 101 -16.31 13.10 4.27
CA LYS A 101 -17.70 12.68 4.09
C LYS A 101 -17.95 11.25 4.57
N ILE A 102 -16.95 10.39 4.55
CA ILE A 102 -17.04 9.04 5.09
C ILE A 102 -17.06 9.13 6.62
N LYS A 103 -18.19 8.78 7.22
CA LYS A 103 -18.38 8.81 8.68
C LYS A 103 -17.98 7.49 9.34
N GLU A 104 -17.90 6.44 8.56
CA GLU A 104 -17.46 5.11 8.94
C GLU A 104 -15.97 5.09 9.23
N LYS A 105 -15.50 4.02 9.87
CA LYS A 105 -14.09 3.82 10.20
C LYS A 105 -13.21 3.70 8.96
N LYS A 106 -12.08 4.39 8.98
CA LYS A 106 -11.08 4.42 7.90
C LYS A 106 -9.72 3.97 8.42
N TYR A 107 -9.11 3.01 7.74
CA TYR A 107 -7.79 2.49 8.10
C TYR A 107 -6.87 2.51 6.88
N ILE A 108 -5.58 2.72 7.14
CA ILE A 108 -4.53 2.51 6.14
C ILE A 108 -3.93 1.12 6.34
N PHE A 109 -3.68 0.39 5.25
CA PHE A 109 -3.03 -0.91 5.23
C PHE A 109 -1.92 -0.94 4.19
N SER A 110 -0.67 -0.73 4.61
CA SER A 110 0.48 -0.55 3.72
C SER A 110 1.59 -1.57 3.97
N ASN A 111 2.33 -1.93 2.91
CA ASN A 111 3.63 -2.61 3.01
C ASN A 111 4.79 -1.65 3.32
N GLY A 112 4.53 -0.35 3.42
CA GLY A 112 5.48 0.67 3.87
C GLY A 112 5.56 0.75 5.39
N SER A 113 6.49 1.58 5.90
CA SER A 113 6.65 1.85 7.33
C SER A 113 5.65 2.90 7.83
N HIS A 114 5.44 2.93 9.16
CA HIS A 114 4.60 3.95 9.80
C HIS A 114 5.10 5.38 9.52
N ALA A 115 6.42 5.58 9.51
CA ALA A 115 7.02 6.87 9.18
C ALA A 115 6.66 7.32 7.77
N HIS A 116 6.70 6.41 6.79
CA HIS A 116 6.29 6.68 5.41
C HIS A 116 4.81 7.03 5.32
N ILE A 117 3.93 6.25 5.95
CA ILE A 117 2.49 6.55 6.02
C ILE A 117 2.26 7.96 6.53
N LYS A 118 2.91 8.32 7.65
CA LYS A 118 2.77 9.63 8.27
C LYS A 118 3.28 10.75 7.37
N ASN A 119 4.45 10.58 6.74
CA ASN A 119 5.02 11.55 5.83
C ASN A 119 4.10 11.84 4.65
N VAL A 120 3.60 10.78 3.98
CA VAL A 120 2.71 10.90 2.83
C VAL A 120 1.37 11.53 3.22
N THR A 121 0.73 11.06 4.29
CA THR A 121 -0.60 11.60 4.72
C THR A 121 -0.52 13.05 5.16
N ASN A 122 0.55 13.46 5.85
CA ASN A 122 0.81 14.85 6.21
C ASN A 122 0.97 15.71 4.97
N GLN A 123 1.76 15.27 4.00
CA GLN A 123 2.03 16.03 2.78
C GLN A 123 0.76 16.19 1.94
N LEU A 124 -0.05 15.14 1.83
CA LEU A 124 -1.35 15.20 1.15
C LEU A 124 -2.40 16.05 1.90
N GLY A 125 -2.17 16.35 3.17
CA GLY A 125 -3.10 17.09 4.03
C GLY A 125 -4.30 16.26 4.48
N ILE A 126 -4.14 14.93 4.54
CA ILE A 126 -5.17 13.97 4.98
C ILE A 126 -4.81 13.29 6.31
N ASP A 127 -3.74 13.73 6.96
CA ASP A 127 -3.38 13.26 8.29
C ASP A 127 -4.52 13.51 9.28
N GLY A 128 -4.71 12.58 10.22
CA GLY A 128 -5.78 12.63 11.21
C GLY A 128 -7.19 12.27 10.68
N LEU A 129 -7.36 11.93 9.39
CA LEU A 129 -8.65 11.47 8.86
C LEU A 129 -8.85 9.96 8.97
N PHE A 130 -7.85 9.21 9.38
CA PHE A 130 -7.88 7.76 9.54
C PHE A 130 -7.94 7.39 11.02
N ASP A 131 -8.72 6.35 11.34
CA ASP A 131 -8.86 5.81 12.70
C ASP A 131 -7.66 4.96 13.12
N GLY A 132 -6.78 4.62 12.18
CA GLY A 132 -5.53 3.92 12.43
C GLY A 132 -4.82 3.52 11.15
N ALA A 133 -3.58 3.07 11.33
CA ALA A 133 -2.76 2.51 10.27
C ALA A 133 -2.17 1.17 10.70
N PHE A 134 -2.05 0.27 9.72
CA PHE A 134 -1.39 -1.01 9.83
C PHE A 134 -0.28 -1.04 8.79
N ASP A 135 0.93 -1.14 9.26
CA ASP A 135 2.15 -1.10 8.47
C ASP A 135 2.85 -2.46 8.40
N ILE A 136 3.98 -2.51 7.70
CA ILE A 136 4.76 -3.74 7.55
C ILE A 136 5.34 -4.25 8.88
N THR A 137 5.56 -3.37 9.87
CA THR A 137 6.07 -3.76 11.20
C THR A 137 4.99 -4.43 12.04
N ASP A 138 3.74 -3.96 11.98
CA ASP A 138 2.57 -4.62 12.55
C ASP A 138 2.39 -6.04 11.98
N ALA A 139 2.75 -6.21 10.71
CA ALA A 139 2.71 -7.51 10.04
C ALA A 139 3.91 -8.43 10.37
N ASN A 140 4.84 -8.02 11.26
CA ASN A 140 6.10 -8.72 11.50
C ASN A 140 6.90 -8.91 10.20
N PHE A 141 6.90 -7.90 9.34
CA PHE A 141 7.57 -7.86 8.03
C PHE A 141 7.09 -8.92 7.02
N VAL A 142 5.91 -9.50 7.25
CA VAL A 142 5.22 -10.34 6.26
C VAL A 142 4.36 -9.42 5.38
N PRO A 143 4.64 -9.29 4.07
CA PRO A 143 3.93 -8.32 3.22
C PRO A 143 2.59 -8.85 2.70
N LYS A 144 1.73 -7.97 2.22
CA LYS A 144 0.70 -8.31 1.24
C LYS A 144 1.38 -8.94 0.01
N PRO A 145 0.83 -9.98 -0.64
CA PRO A 145 -0.51 -10.57 -0.47
C PRO A 145 -0.55 -11.80 0.46
N HIS A 146 0.41 -12.03 1.36
CA HIS A 146 0.29 -13.14 2.30
C HIS A 146 -0.98 -13.00 3.16
N LEU A 147 -1.58 -14.10 3.58
CA LEU A 147 -2.82 -14.11 4.36
C LEU A 147 -2.66 -13.51 5.77
N GLU A 148 -1.48 -13.71 6.36
CA GLU A 148 -1.21 -13.33 7.75
C GLU A 148 -1.42 -11.85 8.06
N PRO A 149 -0.90 -10.87 7.28
CA PRO A 149 -1.13 -9.45 7.54
C PRO A 149 -2.60 -9.05 7.51
N TYR A 150 -3.43 -9.68 6.69
CA TYR A 150 -4.88 -9.39 6.67
C TYR A 150 -5.57 -9.87 7.95
N LYS A 151 -5.20 -11.05 8.47
CA LYS A 151 -5.72 -11.56 9.74
C LYS A 151 -5.31 -10.65 10.90
N LYS A 152 -4.04 -10.23 10.94
CA LYS A 152 -3.52 -9.30 11.96
C LYS A 152 -4.18 -7.93 11.90
N LEU A 153 -4.46 -7.41 10.69
CA LEU A 153 -5.20 -6.16 10.48
C LEU A 153 -6.60 -6.25 11.12
N ILE A 154 -7.33 -7.36 10.83
CA ILE A 154 -8.67 -7.60 11.39
C ILE A 154 -8.62 -7.70 12.91
N GLU A 155 -7.64 -8.43 13.45
CA GLU A 155 -7.44 -8.60 14.89
C GLU A 155 -7.11 -7.27 15.59
N LYS A 156 -6.18 -6.47 15.01
CA LYS A 156 -5.75 -5.17 15.56
C LYS A 156 -6.91 -4.20 15.68
N PHE A 157 -7.74 -4.08 14.63
CA PHE A 157 -8.82 -3.09 14.58
C PHE A 157 -10.21 -3.67 14.90
N LYS A 158 -10.32 -4.99 15.10
CA LYS A 158 -11.53 -5.70 15.53
C LYS A 158 -12.76 -5.38 14.68
N PHE A 159 -12.61 -5.38 13.36
CA PHE A 159 -13.70 -5.10 12.43
C PHE A 159 -14.25 -6.36 11.77
N ASP A 160 -15.50 -6.27 11.27
CA ASP A 160 -16.16 -7.32 10.50
C ASP A 160 -15.71 -7.25 9.02
N PRO A 161 -14.96 -8.24 8.49
CA PRO A 161 -14.54 -8.25 7.10
C PRO A 161 -15.70 -8.17 6.11
N LYS A 162 -16.86 -8.75 6.44
CA LYS A 162 -18.05 -8.74 5.56
C LYS A 162 -18.69 -7.35 5.41
N LYS A 163 -18.34 -6.42 6.31
CA LYS A 163 -18.76 -5.02 6.27
C LYS A 163 -17.64 -4.07 5.91
N SER A 164 -16.59 -4.59 5.29
CA SER A 164 -15.41 -3.81 4.93
C SER A 164 -15.14 -3.82 3.43
N ILE A 165 -14.38 -2.84 2.97
CA ILE A 165 -13.84 -2.75 1.61
C ILE A 165 -12.36 -2.45 1.68
N LEU A 166 -11.54 -3.19 0.89
CA LEU A 166 -10.14 -2.86 0.65
C LEU A 166 -9.99 -2.21 -0.73
N ILE A 167 -9.33 -1.06 -0.77
CA ILE A 167 -9.00 -0.31 -1.98
C ILE A 167 -7.48 -0.38 -2.16
N GLU A 168 -7.03 -0.84 -3.32
CA GLU A 168 -5.64 -1.25 -3.57
C GLU A 168 -5.31 -1.06 -5.05
N ASP A 169 -4.10 -0.66 -5.40
CA ASP A 169 -3.62 -0.51 -6.79
C ASP A 169 -3.01 -1.79 -7.36
N ILE A 170 -2.52 -2.71 -6.53
CA ILE A 170 -2.01 -4.02 -6.95
C ILE A 170 -3.13 -5.06 -6.88
N ALA A 171 -3.63 -5.49 -8.04
CA ALA A 171 -4.79 -6.39 -8.13
C ALA A 171 -4.61 -7.68 -7.31
N HIS A 172 -3.41 -8.28 -7.34
CA HIS A 172 -3.11 -9.52 -6.60
C HIS A 172 -3.23 -9.38 -5.08
N ASN A 173 -3.02 -8.18 -4.53
CA ASN A 173 -3.19 -7.92 -3.10
C ASN A 173 -4.66 -7.99 -2.64
N LEU A 174 -5.63 -8.00 -3.55
CA LEU A 174 -7.06 -8.06 -3.23
C LEU A 174 -7.56 -9.49 -2.96
N GLU A 175 -6.82 -10.52 -3.36
CA GLU A 175 -7.27 -11.92 -3.26
C GLU A 175 -7.58 -12.34 -1.82
N GLN A 176 -6.66 -12.09 -0.89
CA GLN A 176 -6.84 -12.51 0.50
C GLN A 176 -7.93 -11.71 1.22
N ALA A 177 -8.09 -10.43 0.87
CA ALA A 177 -9.20 -9.64 1.38
C ALA A 177 -10.56 -10.25 0.96
N LYS A 178 -10.68 -10.64 -0.31
CA LYS A 178 -11.88 -11.33 -0.82
C LYS A 178 -12.13 -12.65 -0.13
N ASN A 179 -11.10 -13.47 0.04
CA ASN A 179 -11.19 -14.77 0.73
C ASN A 179 -11.67 -14.63 2.18
N LEU A 180 -11.38 -13.51 2.83
CA LEU A 180 -11.84 -13.18 4.18
C LEU A 180 -13.24 -12.55 4.22
N GLY A 181 -13.85 -12.30 3.05
CA GLY A 181 -15.21 -11.77 2.92
C GLY A 181 -15.30 -10.26 2.76
N MET A 182 -14.19 -9.55 2.59
CA MET A 182 -14.19 -8.13 2.27
C MET A 182 -14.71 -7.87 0.87
N LYS A 183 -15.31 -6.72 0.63
CA LYS A 183 -15.41 -6.16 -0.71
C LYS A 183 -14.03 -5.69 -1.16
N THR A 184 -13.79 -5.74 -2.46
CA THR A 184 -12.49 -5.42 -3.05
C THR A 184 -12.63 -4.41 -4.16
N CYS A 185 -11.73 -3.42 -4.17
CA CYS A 185 -11.73 -2.37 -5.16
C CYS A 185 -10.31 -2.17 -5.71
N TRP A 186 -10.12 -2.48 -6.99
CA TRP A 186 -8.87 -2.24 -7.67
C TRP A 186 -8.85 -0.84 -8.30
N LEU A 187 -7.97 0.02 -7.81
CA LEU A 187 -7.61 1.27 -8.46
C LEU A 187 -6.63 0.95 -9.60
N LYS A 188 -7.08 1.13 -10.83
CA LYS A 188 -6.30 0.73 -12.01
C LYS A 188 -4.95 1.41 -12.04
N ASN A 189 -3.93 0.60 -12.13
CA ASN A 189 -2.54 0.98 -12.28
C ASN A 189 -1.98 0.32 -13.54
N ASP A 190 -1.24 1.08 -14.35
CA ASP A 190 -0.77 0.62 -15.66
C ASP A 190 0.49 -0.23 -15.61
N GLU A 191 1.15 -0.32 -14.47
CA GLU A 191 2.32 -1.17 -14.29
C GLU A 191 1.98 -2.66 -14.42
N ALA A 192 2.83 -3.43 -15.12
CA ALA A 192 2.58 -4.83 -15.43
C ALA A 192 2.35 -5.70 -14.17
N PHE A 193 3.12 -5.44 -13.10
CA PHE A 193 2.98 -6.17 -11.84
C PHE A 193 1.66 -5.85 -11.12
N ALA A 194 1.19 -4.60 -11.22
CA ALA A 194 -0.04 -4.15 -10.59
C ALA A 194 -1.29 -4.70 -11.29
N LYS A 195 -1.20 -4.89 -12.61
CA LYS A 195 -2.27 -5.51 -13.43
C LYS A 195 -2.35 -7.02 -13.31
N LYS A 196 -1.33 -7.67 -12.75
CA LYS A 196 -1.35 -9.13 -12.61
C LYS A 196 -2.61 -9.53 -11.85
N ASP A 197 -3.40 -10.43 -12.45
CA ASP A 197 -4.66 -10.94 -11.90
C ASP A 197 -5.82 -9.91 -11.85
N ALA A 198 -5.74 -8.80 -12.57
CA ALA A 198 -6.77 -7.77 -12.61
C ALA A 198 -8.11 -8.23 -13.25
N ASP A 199 -8.13 -9.39 -13.91
CA ASP A 199 -9.31 -10.03 -14.49
C ASP A 199 -9.99 -11.04 -13.56
N LYS A 200 -9.38 -11.34 -12.43
CA LYS A 200 -9.86 -12.38 -11.51
C LYS A 200 -11.19 -12.00 -10.82
N PRO A 201 -12.03 -13.01 -10.52
CA PRO A 201 -13.35 -12.79 -9.93
C PRO A 201 -13.34 -12.28 -8.48
N TYR A 202 -12.19 -12.24 -7.85
CA TYR A 202 -12.07 -11.69 -6.51
C TYR A 202 -12.06 -10.15 -6.48
N ILE A 203 -12.12 -9.46 -7.63
CA ILE A 203 -12.20 -8.00 -7.73
C ILE A 203 -13.65 -7.58 -7.95
N ASP A 204 -14.28 -6.95 -6.93
CA ASP A 204 -15.67 -6.50 -7.00
C ASP A 204 -15.81 -5.19 -7.80
N TYR A 205 -14.86 -4.26 -7.63
CA TYR A 205 -14.89 -2.95 -8.29
C TYR A 205 -13.56 -2.66 -8.99
N LYS A 206 -13.64 -2.02 -10.15
CA LYS A 206 -12.48 -1.51 -10.90
C LYS A 206 -12.70 -0.03 -11.14
N ILE A 207 -11.78 0.79 -10.63
CA ILE A 207 -11.91 2.25 -10.68
C ILE A 207 -10.66 2.90 -11.30
N ASN A 208 -10.83 4.09 -11.88
CA ASN A 208 -9.72 4.86 -12.43
C ASN A 208 -9.29 6.00 -11.50
N ASN A 209 -10.14 6.41 -10.56
CA ASN A 209 -9.90 7.56 -9.71
C ASN A 209 -10.59 7.37 -8.36
N LEU A 210 -9.82 7.45 -7.27
CA LEU A 210 -10.32 7.23 -5.92
C LEU A 210 -11.33 8.30 -5.47
N PRO A 211 -11.05 9.62 -5.56
CA PRO A 211 -12.02 10.63 -5.18
C PRO A 211 -13.37 10.48 -5.88
N SER A 212 -13.38 10.20 -7.18
CA SER A 212 -14.64 9.99 -7.93
C SER A 212 -15.41 8.74 -7.49
N PHE A 213 -14.73 7.72 -7.00
CA PHE A 213 -15.38 6.53 -6.43
C PHE A 213 -16.02 6.82 -5.08
N LEU A 214 -15.37 7.65 -4.25
CA LEU A 214 -15.87 8.02 -2.92
C LEU A 214 -17.08 8.96 -2.97
N GLN A 215 -17.31 9.66 -4.09
CA GLN A 215 -18.47 10.55 -4.31
C GLN A 215 -19.80 9.79 -4.52
N LYS A 216 -19.78 8.48 -4.71
CA LYS A 216 -20.93 7.64 -5.01
C LYS A 216 -21.60 7.12 -3.74
#